data_6b8c74dc0ae06df9d3d5fe9dc4478876
#
_entry.id   6b8c74dc0ae06df9d3d5fe9dc4478876
#
_cell.length_a   1.000
_cell.length_b   1.000
_cell.length_c   1.000
_cell.angle_alpha   90.00
_cell.angle_beta   90.00
_cell.angle_gamma   90.00
#
_symmetry.space_group_name_H-M   'P 1'
#
loop_
_entity.id
_entity.type
_entity.pdbx_description
1 polymer ?
#
loop_
_entity_poly.entity_id
_entity_poly.type
_entity_poly.pdbx_seq_one_letter_code
_entity_poly.pdbx_strand_id
1 'polypeptide(L)'
;MKIAKVIVDLPLMQTDKPFSYAISKEFQSLIELGMRVHVPFGTGNRLVQGIIVGIEEEKDAENSSVNLKDIAELLDLEPVLTEEQLWLSDEMRHSVFSYKISCLKAMLPNLLNSNYDKLLKSADGAVSKWSQLTEEEKISSAKAVRAGQLSVEYLAKSKENRKTEKYLSIPDLEKLDEFEIEKRAKKRLELKYFLLRMTDEKIALKSLNFSSQIIKFFIEHDLVKIEEVEISRTKDKFEAIENDSSKVLNSEQESAYEKIIASSDKPFLLEGITGSGKTEVYLQTIDHFLQMGKTAIMLVPEISLTPQITNRFIARFGDKVAIMHSGLSDGEKYDEWRKIKSGKAQVVVGARSAIFATVENLGIIIIDEEHETSYKQDSSPRYHARDIALLRAKWHGATLVLGSATPSLESRESDMRGVYELLLLTKRANEAAILPEIKIIDMRS
;
A
#
# COMPACT_ATOMS: atom_id res chain seq x y z
N MET A 1 31.73 18.85 2.27
CA MET A 1 30.30 19.29 2.34
C MET A 1 29.44 18.16 1.79
N LYS A 2 28.28 17.86 2.39
CA LYS A 2 27.35 16.89 1.76
C LYS A 2 26.42 17.61 0.79
N ILE A 3 26.22 17.02 -0.38
CA ILE A 3 25.44 17.57 -1.48
C ILE A 3 24.33 16.56 -1.84
N ALA A 4 23.09 17.02 -1.90
CA ALA A 4 21.97 16.23 -2.40
C ALA A 4 21.76 16.48 -3.90
N LYS A 5 21.52 15.42 -4.66
CA LYS A 5 21.03 15.45 -6.03
C LYS A 5 19.52 15.29 -6.01
N VAL A 6 18.81 16.31 -6.47
CA VAL A 6 17.35 16.43 -6.35
C VAL A 6 16.73 16.52 -7.74
N ILE A 7 15.76 15.67 -8.03
CA ILE A 7 14.84 15.82 -9.16
C ILE A 7 13.68 16.70 -8.70
N VAL A 8 13.53 17.87 -9.29
CA VAL A 8 12.46 18.82 -8.94
C VAL A 8 11.13 18.43 -9.58
N ASP A 9 10.01 18.69 -8.89
CA ASP A 9 8.66 18.41 -9.40
C ASP A 9 8.18 19.41 -10.44
N LEU A 10 8.91 19.43 -11.55
CA LEU A 10 8.61 20.20 -12.75
C LEU A 10 8.86 19.32 -13.97
N PRO A 11 7.80 18.73 -14.59
CA PRO A 11 7.96 17.80 -15.70
C PRO A 11 8.24 18.55 -17.02
N LEU A 12 9.43 19.11 -17.14
CA LEU A 12 9.91 19.83 -18.31
C LEU A 12 11.25 19.26 -18.78
N MET A 13 11.56 19.34 -20.06
CA MET A 13 12.81 18.83 -20.63
C MET A 13 14.07 19.42 -19.95
N GLN A 14 14.03 20.69 -19.58
CA GLN A 14 15.15 21.38 -18.94
C GLN A 14 15.39 20.96 -17.49
N THR A 15 14.36 20.47 -16.82
CA THR A 15 14.40 20.06 -15.41
C THR A 15 14.50 18.54 -15.22
N ASP A 16 14.53 17.76 -16.32
CA ASP A 16 14.64 16.31 -16.29
C ASP A 16 16.09 15.84 -16.05
N LYS A 17 16.72 16.44 -15.05
CA LYS A 17 18.06 16.13 -14.55
C LYS A 17 18.16 16.45 -13.07
N PRO A 18 19.07 15.80 -12.33
CA PRO A 18 19.29 16.16 -10.93
C PRO A 18 19.94 17.53 -10.79
N PHE A 19 19.46 18.30 -9.81
CA PHE A 19 20.05 19.57 -9.39
C PHE A 19 20.75 19.38 -8.05
N SER A 20 21.90 20.06 -7.87
CA SER A 20 22.70 19.96 -6.66
C SER A 20 22.28 21.00 -5.62
N TYR A 21 22.07 20.54 -4.38
CA TYR A 21 21.74 21.38 -3.23
C TYR A 21 22.64 21.04 -2.06
N ALA A 22 23.06 22.06 -1.30
CA ALA A 22 23.79 21.85 -0.06
C ALA A 22 22.87 21.27 1.02
N ILE A 23 23.44 20.37 1.82
CA ILE A 23 22.74 19.78 2.97
C ILE A 23 23.23 20.51 4.22
N SER A 24 22.35 21.26 4.88
CA SER A 24 22.66 21.93 6.14
C SER A 24 23.08 20.91 7.21
N LYS A 25 23.86 21.35 8.20
CA LYS A 25 24.34 20.46 9.28
C LYS A 25 23.19 19.76 10.01
N GLU A 26 22.06 20.42 10.14
CA GLU A 26 20.84 19.90 10.79
C GLU A 26 20.28 18.70 10.06
N PHE A 27 20.29 18.73 8.70
CA PHE A 27 19.73 17.65 7.89
C PHE A 27 20.71 16.53 7.57
N GLN A 28 22.02 16.71 7.81
CA GLN A 28 23.04 15.74 7.42
C GLN A 28 22.85 14.33 8.03
N SER A 29 22.26 14.26 9.22
CA SER A 29 21.96 12.98 9.91
C SER A 29 20.58 12.44 9.60
N LEU A 30 19.73 13.20 8.89
CA LEU A 30 18.32 12.88 8.63
C LEU A 30 18.03 12.58 7.17
N ILE A 31 18.88 13.09 6.27
CA ILE A 31 18.63 13.02 4.85
C ILE A 31 19.02 11.65 4.28
N GLU A 32 18.12 11.07 3.48
CA GLU A 32 18.33 9.79 2.82
C GLU A 32 17.79 9.81 1.39
N LEU A 33 18.24 8.85 0.57
CA LEU A 33 17.73 8.65 -0.79
C LEU A 33 16.23 8.33 -0.75
N GLY A 34 15.49 8.83 -1.75
CA GLY A 34 14.06 8.60 -1.86
C GLY A 34 13.18 9.49 -0.97
N MET A 35 13.78 10.41 -0.19
CA MET A 35 13.04 11.42 0.57
C MET A 35 12.61 12.57 -0.33
N ARG A 36 11.47 13.19 0.01
CA ARG A 36 11.00 14.43 -0.62
C ARG A 36 11.47 15.63 0.18
N VAL A 37 11.78 16.70 -0.53
CA VAL A 37 12.29 17.97 0.01
C VAL A 37 11.61 19.16 -0.64
N HIS A 38 11.57 20.29 0.05
CA HIS A 38 11.39 21.57 -0.58
C HIS A 38 12.75 22.24 -0.87
N VAL A 39 12.92 22.69 -2.09
CA VAL A 39 14.14 23.35 -2.54
C VAL A 39 13.84 24.68 -3.24
N PRO A 40 14.69 25.72 -3.08
CA PRO A 40 14.56 26.97 -3.82
C PRO A 40 14.99 26.78 -5.27
N PHE A 41 14.08 27.00 -6.22
CA PHE A 41 14.32 26.79 -7.64
C PHE A 41 14.15 28.05 -8.45
N GLY A 42 14.96 28.19 -9.53
CA GLY A 42 14.95 29.34 -10.45
C GLY A 42 15.56 30.61 -9.86
N THR A 43 15.45 31.72 -10.59
CA THR A 43 15.99 33.03 -10.20
C THR A 43 15.20 33.68 -9.06
N GLY A 44 13.90 33.39 -8.95
CA GLY A 44 13.02 33.91 -7.90
C GLY A 44 13.00 33.06 -6.60
N ASN A 45 13.86 32.05 -6.47
CA ASN A 45 13.92 31.16 -5.27
C ASN A 45 12.56 30.59 -4.84
N ARG A 46 11.66 30.33 -5.79
CA ARG A 46 10.38 29.72 -5.48
C ARG A 46 10.63 28.31 -4.89
N LEU A 47 10.00 28.02 -3.77
CA LEU A 47 10.04 26.68 -3.19
C LEU A 47 9.30 25.69 -4.09
N VAL A 48 9.98 24.63 -4.47
CA VAL A 48 9.46 23.54 -5.29
C VAL A 48 9.76 22.24 -4.58
N GLN A 49 8.81 21.31 -4.63
CA GLN A 49 9.03 19.95 -4.15
C GLN A 49 10.04 19.24 -5.08
N GLY A 50 10.87 18.39 -4.48
CA GLY A 50 11.78 17.52 -5.21
C GLY A 50 11.99 16.21 -4.47
N ILE A 51 12.64 15.27 -5.16
CA ILE A 51 12.97 13.95 -4.62
C ILE A 51 14.49 13.77 -4.67
N ILE A 52 15.06 13.33 -3.55
CA ILE A 52 16.50 13.07 -3.45
C ILE A 52 16.80 11.75 -4.17
N VAL A 53 17.63 11.82 -5.18
CA VAL A 53 18.05 10.68 -6.01
C VAL A 53 19.53 10.34 -5.89
N GLY A 54 20.30 11.16 -5.16
CA GLY A 54 21.71 10.95 -4.90
C GLY A 54 22.20 11.80 -3.75
N ILE A 55 23.23 11.34 -3.05
CA ILE A 55 23.95 12.07 -2.00
C ILE A 55 25.44 11.88 -2.27
N GLU A 56 26.19 13.00 -2.36
CA GLU A 56 27.62 13.02 -2.61
C GLU A 56 28.33 13.74 -1.46
N GLU A 57 29.55 13.31 -1.18
CA GLU A 57 30.47 14.02 -0.26
C GLU A 57 31.54 14.74 -1.07
N GLU A 58 31.55 16.05 -1.01
CA GLU A 58 32.60 16.87 -1.63
C GLU A 58 33.79 16.95 -0.68
N LYS A 59 34.93 16.39 -1.11
CA LYS A 59 36.15 16.34 -0.30
C LYS A 59 36.92 17.67 -0.27
N ASP A 60 36.77 18.53 -1.30
CA ASP A 60 37.49 19.78 -1.48
C ASP A 60 36.54 20.99 -1.48
N ALA A 61 35.91 21.25 -0.32
CA ALA A 61 34.97 22.36 -0.15
C ALA A 61 35.65 23.78 -0.33
N GLU A 62 36.97 23.85 -0.28
CA GLU A 62 37.72 25.14 -0.38
C GLU A 62 37.94 25.62 -1.83
N ASN A 63 37.74 24.78 -2.83
CA ASN A 63 37.95 25.11 -4.25
C ASN A 63 36.67 25.13 -5.12
N SER A 64 35.49 24.84 -4.57
CA SER A 64 34.26 24.93 -5.37
C SER A 64 33.73 26.35 -5.42
N SER A 65 33.90 26.99 -6.60
CA SER A 65 33.36 28.32 -6.91
C SER A 65 31.83 28.36 -7.09
N VAL A 66 31.13 27.24 -6.82
CA VAL A 66 29.70 27.13 -7.02
C VAL A 66 28.98 27.35 -5.69
N ASN A 67 28.28 28.49 -5.59
CA ASN A 67 27.40 28.77 -4.44
C ASN A 67 26.12 27.94 -4.57
N LEU A 68 26.08 26.75 -3.91
CA LEU A 68 24.93 25.90 -3.91
C LEU A 68 23.84 26.47 -2.98
N LYS A 69 22.59 26.40 -3.41
CA LYS A 69 21.44 26.70 -2.55
C LYS A 69 21.21 25.55 -1.55
N ASP A 70 20.76 25.89 -0.35
CA ASP A 70 20.42 24.91 0.67
C ASP A 70 19.06 24.26 0.42
N ILE A 71 18.89 23.01 0.89
CA ILE A 71 17.57 22.41 1.05
C ILE A 71 16.81 23.22 2.11
N ALA A 72 15.59 23.66 1.75
CA ALA A 72 14.79 24.50 2.64
C ALA A 72 14.05 23.69 3.71
N GLU A 73 13.55 22.50 3.36
CA GLU A 73 12.73 21.66 4.28
C GLU A 73 12.80 20.18 3.88
N LEU A 74 12.82 19.29 4.87
CA LEU A 74 12.57 17.86 4.70
C LEU A 74 11.07 17.56 4.83
N LEU A 75 10.47 17.04 3.76
CA LEU A 75 9.06 16.67 3.78
C LEU A 75 8.80 15.31 4.45
N ASP A 76 9.77 14.43 4.42
CA ASP A 76 9.68 13.09 4.95
C ASP A 76 10.61 12.86 6.14
N LEU A 77 10.25 11.95 7.05
CA LEU A 77 11.07 11.52 8.17
C LEU A 77 11.82 10.22 7.86
N GLU A 78 11.38 9.51 6.84
CA GLU A 78 11.94 8.29 6.29
C GLU A 78 11.74 8.28 4.77
N PRO A 79 12.55 7.56 3.98
CA PRO A 79 12.39 7.47 2.55
C PRO A 79 10.99 7.00 2.16
N VAL A 80 10.34 7.69 1.22
CA VAL A 80 9.05 7.30 0.66
C VAL A 80 9.20 6.45 -0.60
N LEU A 81 10.39 6.48 -1.21
CA LEU A 81 10.79 5.63 -2.33
C LEU A 81 12.01 4.80 -1.94
N THR A 82 12.03 3.55 -2.37
CA THR A 82 13.14 2.62 -2.18
C THR A 82 14.23 2.81 -3.24
N GLU A 83 15.41 2.23 -3.02
CA GLU A 83 16.47 2.20 -4.03
C GLU A 83 16.01 1.51 -5.32
N GLU A 84 15.25 0.41 -5.20
CA GLU A 84 14.62 -0.25 -6.34
C GLU A 84 13.76 0.72 -7.14
N GLN A 85 12.91 1.50 -6.48
CA GLN A 85 12.01 2.44 -7.15
C GLN A 85 12.76 3.61 -7.81
N LEU A 86 13.86 4.06 -7.21
CA LEU A 86 14.72 5.04 -7.83
C LEU A 86 15.37 4.48 -9.11
N TRP A 87 15.91 3.27 -9.06
CA TRP A 87 16.43 2.57 -10.23
C TRP A 87 15.32 2.33 -11.28
N LEU A 88 14.18 1.81 -10.86
CA LEU A 88 13.04 1.54 -11.74
C LEU A 88 12.57 2.81 -12.47
N SER A 89 12.65 3.97 -11.81
CA SER A 89 12.31 5.26 -12.44
C SER A 89 13.22 5.60 -13.61
N ASP A 90 14.51 5.22 -13.57
CA ASP A 90 15.45 5.42 -14.65
C ASP A 90 15.16 4.46 -15.84
N GLU A 91 14.90 3.18 -15.53
CA GLU A 91 14.50 2.20 -16.56
C GLU A 91 13.20 2.61 -17.25
N MET A 92 12.19 3.01 -16.48
CA MET A 92 10.91 3.51 -17.03
C MET A 92 11.11 4.75 -17.90
N ARG A 93 11.88 5.73 -17.43
CA ARG A 93 12.14 6.97 -18.16
C ARG A 93 12.63 6.69 -19.58
N HIS A 94 13.53 5.73 -19.72
CA HIS A 94 14.09 5.34 -21.01
C HIS A 94 13.11 4.53 -21.86
N SER A 95 12.41 3.57 -21.26
CA SER A 95 11.53 2.66 -21.99
C SER A 95 10.25 3.33 -22.50
N VAL A 96 9.69 4.29 -21.74
CA VAL A 96 8.41 4.94 -22.10
C VAL A 96 8.55 6.42 -22.45
N PHE A 97 9.76 6.93 -22.63
CA PHE A 97 10.06 8.32 -23.00
C PHE A 97 9.32 9.35 -22.13
N SER A 98 9.42 9.19 -20.81
CA SER A 98 8.76 10.07 -19.85
C SER A 98 9.78 10.79 -18.97
N TYR A 99 9.35 11.89 -18.33
CA TYR A 99 10.18 12.59 -17.36
C TYR A 99 10.39 11.74 -16.11
N LYS A 100 11.60 11.75 -15.55
CA LYS A 100 11.94 10.99 -14.34
C LYS A 100 11.00 11.32 -13.19
N ILE A 101 10.66 12.59 -12.99
CA ILE A 101 9.73 13.00 -11.93
C ILE A 101 8.33 12.38 -12.11
N SER A 102 7.86 12.24 -13.36
CA SER A 102 6.58 11.60 -13.63
C SER A 102 6.61 10.11 -13.30
N CYS A 103 7.72 9.42 -13.56
CA CYS A 103 7.94 8.03 -13.20
C CYS A 103 7.96 7.85 -11.66
N LEU A 104 8.71 8.70 -10.95
CA LEU A 104 8.79 8.69 -9.48
C LEU A 104 7.41 8.92 -8.84
N LYS A 105 6.65 9.89 -9.36
CA LYS A 105 5.29 10.19 -8.83
C LYS A 105 4.28 9.09 -9.09
N ALA A 106 4.42 8.33 -10.17
CA ALA A 106 3.53 7.18 -10.45
C ALA A 106 3.66 6.06 -9.42
N MET A 107 4.76 6.02 -8.66
CA MET A 107 5.03 5.02 -7.61
C MET A 107 4.56 5.46 -6.23
N LEU A 108 4.10 6.71 -6.07
CA LEU A 108 3.68 7.28 -4.79
C LEU A 108 2.16 7.45 -4.72
N PRO A 109 1.55 7.28 -3.54
CA PRO A 109 0.16 7.66 -3.32
C PRO A 109 -0.08 9.16 -3.60
N ASN A 110 -1.23 9.49 -4.18
CA ASN A 110 -1.59 10.88 -4.49
C ASN A 110 -1.58 11.79 -3.25
N LEU A 111 -1.93 11.25 -2.08
CA LEU A 111 -1.92 12.00 -0.82
C LEU A 111 -0.55 12.64 -0.54
N LEU A 112 0.53 11.96 -0.89
CA LEU A 112 1.89 12.46 -0.69
C LEU A 112 2.24 13.64 -1.64
N ASN A 113 1.44 13.90 -2.67
CA ASN A 113 1.63 15.05 -3.57
C ASN A 113 0.92 16.33 -3.06
N SER A 114 0.16 16.26 -1.95
CA SER A 114 -0.56 17.40 -1.36
C SER A 114 0.14 17.94 -0.11
N ASN A 115 -0.22 19.16 0.32
CA ASN A 115 0.25 19.71 1.60
C ASN A 115 -0.38 18.94 2.76
N TYR A 116 0.45 18.38 3.64
CA TYR A 116 0.04 17.62 4.83
C TYR A 116 0.85 18.04 6.06
N ASP A 117 0.34 17.72 7.23
CA ASP A 117 1.05 17.76 8.51
C ASP A 117 1.35 16.31 8.94
N LYS A 118 2.27 16.12 9.85
CA LYS A 118 2.67 14.82 10.39
C LYS A 118 2.24 14.69 11.83
N LEU A 119 1.58 13.59 12.16
CA LEU A 119 1.35 13.17 13.53
C LEU A 119 2.38 12.10 13.90
N LEU A 120 3.05 12.32 15.02
CA LEU A 120 3.92 11.34 15.62
C LEU A 120 3.14 10.62 16.72
N LYS A 121 3.15 9.31 16.71
CA LYS A 121 2.47 8.48 17.72
C LYS A 121 3.52 7.58 18.37
N SER A 122 3.57 7.61 19.69
CA SER A 122 4.38 6.68 20.49
C SER A 122 3.60 5.41 20.86
N ALA A 123 4.29 4.37 21.29
CA ALA A 123 3.71 3.08 21.64
C ALA A 123 2.72 3.18 22.84
N ASP A 124 2.91 4.17 23.72
CA ASP A 124 2.03 4.48 24.85
C ASP A 124 0.79 5.31 24.46
N GLY A 125 0.63 5.62 23.17
CA GLY A 125 -0.51 6.36 22.63
C GLY A 125 -0.38 7.89 22.69
N ALA A 126 0.76 8.45 23.12
CA ALA A 126 0.97 9.89 23.06
C ALA A 126 1.08 10.36 21.59
N VAL A 127 0.44 11.49 21.27
CA VAL A 127 0.37 12.05 19.92
C VAL A 127 0.88 13.47 19.92
N SER A 128 1.84 13.78 19.04
CA SER A 128 2.35 15.12 18.80
C SER A 128 2.29 15.51 17.33
N LYS A 129 2.02 16.79 17.04
CA LYS A 129 2.04 17.31 15.66
C LYS A 129 3.41 17.83 15.32
N TRP A 130 3.95 17.41 14.18
CA TRP A 130 5.25 17.86 13.68
C TRP A 130 5.37 19.37 13.56
N SER A 131 4.30 20.03 13.08
CA SER A 131 4.26 21.50 12.94
C SER A 131 4.36 22.27 14.26
N GLN A 132 4.14 21.61 15.40
CA GLN A 132 4.17 22.20 16.74
C GLN A 132 5.49 21.95 17.47
N LEU A 133 6.40 21.14 16.90
CA LEU A 133 7.69 20.78 17.52
C LEU A 133 8.74 21.85 17.21
N THR A 134 9.63 22.06 18.17
CA THR A 134 10.86 22.83 17.97
C THR A 134 11.82 22.09 17.05
N GLU A 135 12.83 22.75 16.49
CA GLU A 135 13.81 22.11 15.58
C GLU A 135 14.58 20.95 16.27
N GLU A 136 14.93 21.11 17.55
CA GLU A 136 15.61 20.05 18.32
C GLU A 136 14.69 18.84 18.54
N GLU A 137 13.42 19.07 18.85
CA GLU A 137 12.41 18.02 18.99
C GLU A 137 12.12 17.33 17.66
N LYS A 138 12.15 18.04 16.55
CA LYS A 138 12.02 17.46 15.20
C LYS A 138 13.17 16.50 14.89
N ILE A 139 14.42 16.88 15.21
CA ILE A 139 15.60 16.04 14.98
C ILE A 139 15.53 14.78 15.86
N SER A 140 15.19 14.92 17.14
CA SER A 140 15.07 13.78 18.06
C SER A 140 13.92 12.83 17.65
N SER A 141 12.78 13.40 17.28
CA SER A 141 11.61 12.65 16.80
C SER A 141 11.89 11.89 15.49
N ALA A 142 12.60 12.51 14.55
CA ALA A 142 12.97 11.84 13.31
C ALA A 142 13.88 10.63 13.57
N LYS A 143 14.82 10.73 14.51
CA LYS A 143 15.65 9.60 14.94
C LYS A 143 14.81 8.50 15.61
N ALA A 144 13.85 8.88 16.46
CA ALA A 144 12.96 7.94 17.13
C ALA A 144 12.02 7.21 16.14
N VAL A 145 11.57 7.88 15.08
CA VAL A 145 10.79 7.25 13.98
C VAL A 145 11.63 6.17 13.29
N ARG A 146 12.88 6.47 12.94
CA ARG A 146 13.77 5.50 12.30
C ARG A 146 14.14 4.33 13.20
N ALA A 147 14.22 4.57 14.51
CA ALA A 147 14.43 3.51 15.51
C ALA A 147 13.16 2.68 15.77
N GLY A 148 12.03 2.99 15.11
CA GLY A 148 10.75 2.30 15.31
C GLY A 148 10.06 2.61 16.63
N GLN A 149 10.54 3.63 17.38
CA GLN A 149 9.98 4.05 18.67
C GLN A 149 8.74 4.95 18.48
N LEU A 150 8.68 5.68 17.38
CA LEU A 150 7.56 6.51 16.98
C LEU A 150 7.05 6.08 15.61
N SER A 151 5.75 6.11 15.40
CA SER A 151 5.13 5.97 14.09
C SER A 151 4.69 7.32 13.54
N VAL A 152 4.80 7.50 12.22
CA VAL A 152 4.39 8.73 11.52
C VAL A 152 3.08 8.50 10.81
N GLU A 153 2.16 9.44 10.97
CA GLU A 153 0.94 9.51 10.19
C GLU A 153 0.87 10.86 9.47
N TYR A 154 0.67 10.82 8.15
CA TYR A 154 0.56 12.05 7.37
C TYR A 154 -0.89 12.52 7.34
N LEU A 155 -1.13 13.76 7.79
CA LEU A 155 -2.43 14.41 7.82
C LEU A 155 -2.58 15.32 6.62
N ALA A 156 -3.46 15.00 5.67
CA ALA A 156 -3.83 15.96 4.64
C ALA A 156 -4.45 17.21 5.26
N LYS A 157 -3.98 18.40 4.84
CA LYS A 157 -4.56 19.69 5.27
C LYS A 157 -5.95 19.97 4.65
N SER A 158 -6.42 19.14 3.71
CA SER A 158 -7.77 19.22 3.19
C SER A 158 -8.76 18.63 4.20
N LYS A 159 -9.94 19.27 4.31
CA LYS A 159 -11.06 18.88 5.18
C LYS A 159 -11.71 17.54 4.81
N GLU A 160 -10.94 16.50 4.53
CA GLU A 160 -11.53 15.18 4.40
C GLU A 160 -11.71 14.59 5.80
N ASN A 161 -12.98 14.51 6.20
CA ASN A 161 -13.44 13.93 7.43
C ASN A 161 -12.87 12.52 7.60
N ARG A 162 -11.92 12.37 8.52
CA ARG A 162 -11.61 11.06 9.07
C ARG A 162 -12.91 10.50 9.61
N LYS A 163 -13.24 9.28 9.25
CA LYS A 163 -14.36 8.60 9.88
C LYS A 163 -13.86 8.13 11.26
N THR A 164 -13.95 9.02 12.24
CA THR A 164 -13.77 8.63 13.65
C THR A 164 -15.09 8.14 14.17
N GLU A 165 -15.08 7.07 14.91
CA GLU A 165 -16.22 6.60 15.68
C GLU A 165 -15.92 6.82 17.15
N LYS A 166 -16.95 7.32 17.86
CA LYS A 166 -16.84 7.56 19.30
C LYS A 166 -17.16 6.27 20.03
N TYR A 167 -16.22 5.83 20.85
CA TYR A 167 -16.36 4.69 21.73
C TYR A 167 -16.48 5.18 23.17
N LEU A 168 -17.30 4.50 23.93
CA LEU A 168 -17.42 4.68 25.36
C LEU A 168 -16.59 3.63 26.06
N SER A 169 -15.69 4.03 26.95
CA SER A 169 -14.90 3.17 27.82
C SER A 169 -15.21 3.46 29.29
N ILE A 170 -15.06 2.46 30.14
CA ILE A 170 -15.27 2.55 31.58
C ILE A 170 -13.88 2.59 32.23
N PRO A 171 -13.41 3.75 32.72
CA PRO A 171 -12.08 3.86 33.31
C PRO A 171 -11.96 3.14 34.67
N ASP A 172 -13.06 3.03 35.42
CA ASP A 172 -13.10 2.43 36.72
C ASP A 172 -14.46 1.76 36.95
N LEU A 173 -14.45 0.44 36.97
CA LEU A 173 -15.65 -0.37 37.10
C LEU A 173 -16.20 -0.36 38.54
N GLU A 174 -15.32 -0.28 39.55
CA GLU A 174 -15.71 -0.22 40.98
C GLU A 174 -16.40 1.12 41.28
N LYS A 175 -15.83 2.22 40.77
CA LYS A 175 -16.44 3.54 40.88
C LYS A 175 -17.82 3.57 40.20
N LEU A 176 -17.99 2.94 39.04
CA LEU A 176 -19.29 2.85 38.36
C LEU A 176 -20.30 2.02 39.19
N ASP A 177 -19.88 0.93 39.81
CA ASP A 177 -20.77 0.10 40.64
C ASP A 177 -21.19 0.74 41.92
N GLU A 178 -20.30 1.47 42.60
CA GLU A 178 -20.60 2.17 43.85
C GLU A 178 -21.41 3.48 43.67
N PHE A 179 -21.41 4.06 42.44
CA PHE A 179 -22.07 5.34 42.19
C PHE A 179 -23.61 5.23 42.34
N GLU A 180 -24.17 5.93 43.31
CA GLU A 180 -25.62 5.91 43.55
C GLU A 180 -26.38 6.80 42.57
N ILE A 181 -27.35 6.21 41.87
CA ILE A 181 -28.27 6.90 40.97
C ILE A 181 -29.67 6.89 41.58
N GLU A 182 -30.34 8.06 41.56
CA GLU A 182 -31.71 8.20 42.09
C GLU A 182 -32.65 7.16 41.44
N LYS A 183 -33.43 6.48 42.29
CA LYS A 183 -34.40 5.47 41.87
C LYS A 183 -35.43 5.96 40.85
N ARG A 184 -35.65 7.27 40.77
CA ARG A 184 -36.55 7.92 39.79
C ARG A 184 -35.94 8.01 38.40
N ALA A 185 -34.63 7.95 38.25
CA ALA A 185 -33.91 8.08 36.99
C ALA A 185 -33.74 6.70 36.27
N LYS A 186 -34.88 6.06 35.98
CA LYS A 186 -34.90 4.68 35.43
C LYS A 186 -33.94 4.45 34.26
N LYS A 187 -33.88 5.34 33.27
CA LYS A 187 -32.99 5.18 32.10
C LYS A 187 -31.51 5.33 32.43
N ARG A 188 -31.13 6.08 33.45
CA ARG A 188 -29.75 6.15 33.96
C ARG A 188 -29.35 4.86 34.66
N LEU A 189 -30.25 4.29 35.46
CA LEU A 189 -30.06 2.98 36.08
C LEU A 189 -29.91 1.87 35.02
N GLU A 190 -30.74 1.91 33.98
CA GLU A 190 -30.66 0.98 32.86
C GLU A 190 -29.31 1.01 32.15
N LEU A 191 -28.77 2.22 31.85
CA LEU A 191 -27.44 2.38 31.27
C LEU A 191 -26.34 1.89 32.24
N LYS A 192 -26.43 2.22 33.55
CA LYS A 192 -25.47 1.74 34.55
C LYS A 192 -25.39 0.20 34.54
N TYR A 193 -26.55 -0.48 34.66
CA TYR A 193 -26.60 -1.96 34.66
C TYR A 193 -26.17 -2.57 33.33
N PHE A 194 -26.42 -1.90 32.21
CA PHE A 194 -25.93 -2.30 30.92
C PHE A 194 -24.39 -2.25 30.87
N LEU A 195 -23.80 -1.13 31.31
CA LEU A 195 -22.35 -0.96 31.34
C LEU A 195 -21.64 -1.94 32.29
N LEU A 196 -22.20 -2.24 33.46
CA LEU A 196 -21.66 -3.22 34.41
C LEU A 196 -21.68 -4.67 33.90
N ARG A 197 -22.51 -4.98 32.89
CA ARG A 197 -22.61 -6.31 32.27
C ARG A 197 -21.75 -6.47 31.02
N MET A 198 -21.06 -5.41 30.63
CA MET A 198 -20.20 -5.45 29.46
C MET A 198 -19.01 -6.37 29.68
N THR A 199 -18.71 -7.18 28.67
CA THR A 199 -17.49 -7.97 28.58
C THR A 199 -16.40 -7.29 27.75
N ASP A 200 -16.78 -6.32 26.91
CA ASP A 200 -15.88 -5.60 26.02
C ASP A 200 -15.36 -4.32 26.69
N GLU A 201 -14.08 -4.02 26.53
CA GLU A 201 -13.44 -2.83 27.11
C GLU A 201 -14.00 -1.51 26.54
N LYS A 202 -14.57 -1.51 25.33
CA LYS A 202 -15.09 -0.33 24.64
C LYS A 202 -16.35 -0.64 23.84
N ILE A 203 -17.35 0.26 23.87
CA ILE A 203 -18.57 0.17 23.05
C ILE A 203 -18.70 1.36 22.11
N ALA A 204 -19.07 1.12 20.86
CA ALA A 204 -19.37 2.19 19.91
C ALA A 204 -20.60 3.00 20.37
N LEU A 205 -20.46 4.31 20.45
CA LEU A 205 -21.51 5.20 20.95
C LEU A 205 -22.82 5.10 20.13
N LYS A 206 -22.69 4.81 18.84
CA LYS A 206 -23.84 4.63 17.93
C LYS A 206 -24.66 3.35 18.20
N SER A 207 -24.06 2.34 18.81
CA SER A 207 -24.76 1.10 19.18
C SER A 207 -25.54 1.23 20.50
N LEU A 208 -25.31 2.32 21.25
CA LEU A 208 -26.02 2.60 22.49
C LEU A 208 -27.35 3.30 22.21
N ASN A 209 -28.44 2.64 22.55
CA ASN A 209 -29.80 3.17 22.37
C ASN A 209 -30.22 4.09 23.55
N PHE A 210 -29.34 5.01 23.94
CA PHE A 210 -29.57 5.97 25.02
C PHE A 210 -29.40 7.41 24.51
N SER A 211 -30.16 8.35 25.12
CA SER A 211 -30.06 9.76 24.72
C SER A 211 -28.71 10.36 25.12
N SER A 212 -28.23 11.33 24.33
CA SER A 212 -26.98 12.06 24.58
C SER A 212 -26.93 12.72 25.97
N GLN A 213 -28.08 13.14 26.53
CA GLN A 213 -28.17 13.70 27.85
C GLN A 213 -27.87 12.69 28.97
N ILE A 214 -28.26 11.42 28.77
CA ILE A 214 -27.97 10.38 29.75
C ILE A 214 -26.47 10.04 29.69
N ILE A 215 -25.90 9.93 28.52
CA ILE A 215 -24.46 9.64 28.35
C ILE A 215 -23.63 10.80 28.93
N LYS A 216 -24.03 12.06 28.69
CA LYS A 216 -23.37 13.24 29.21
C LYS A 216 -23.34 13.25 30.75
N PHE A 217 -24.40 12.79 31.40
CA PHE A 217 -24.43 12.66 32.86
C PHE A 217 -23.32 11.74 33.38
N PHE A 218 -23.08 10.58 32.74
CA PHE A 218 -22.02 9.67 33.15
C PHE A 218 -20.62 10.23 32.89
N ILE A 219 -20.45 11.03 31.84
CA ILE A 219 -19.19 11.74 31.54
C ILE A 219 -18.91 12.81 32.60
N GLU A 220 -19.91 13.61 32.96
CA GLU A 220 -19.79 14.70 33.95
C GLU A 220 -19.44 14.18 35.36
N HIS A 221 -19.72 12.90 35.64
CA HIS A 221 -19.36 12.25 36.91
C HIS A 221 -18.12 11.38 36.82
N ASP A 222 -17.37 11.46 35.69
CA ASP A 222 -16.16 10.64 35.44
C ASP A 222 -16.39 9.11 35.59
N LEU A 223 -17.58 8.65 35.23
CA LEU A 223 -17.94 7.23 35.24
C LEU A 223 -17.61 6.54 33.89
N VAL A 224 -17.60 7.32 32.82
CA VAL A 224 -17.27 6.84 31.47
C VAL A 224 -16.44 7.90 30.74
N LYS A 225 -15.61 7.46 29.80
CA LYS A 225 -14.87 8.33 28.89
C LYS A 225 -15.30 8.07 27.46
N ILE A 226 -15.31 9.13 26.64
CA ILE A 226 -15.47 9.00 25.18
C ILE A 226 -14.08 9.09 24.56
N GLU A 227 -13.74 8.07 23.83
CA GLU A 227 -12.54 8.04 23.00
C GLU A 227 -12.94 8.08 21.52
N GLU A 228 -12.30 8.94 20.75
CA GLU A 228 -12.44 8.91 19.31
C GLU A 228 -11.45 7.92 18.75
N VAL A 229 -11.94 6.79 18.24
CA VAL A 229 -11.14 5.77 17.61
C VAL A 229 -11.28 5.92 16.10
N GLU A 230 -10.17 6.05 15.41
CA GLU A 230 -10.15 6.05 13.95
C GLU A 230 -10.53 4.65 13.45
N ILE A 231 -11.65 4.56 12.73
CA ILE A 231 -12.06 3.30 12.12
C ILE A 231 -11.39 3.20 10.76
N SER A 232 -10.57 2.16 10.59
CA SER A 232 -10.15 1.75 9.26
C SER A 232 -11.40 1.40 8.44
N ARG A 233 -11.67 2.17 7.38
CA ARG A 233 -12.83 1.99 6.49
C ARG A 233 -12.88 0.59 5.86
N THR A 234 -11.79 -0.13 5.93
CA THR A 234 -11.62 -1.49 5.41
C THR A 234 -12.00 -2.58 6.40
N LYS A 235 -11.87 -2.38 7.73
CA LYS A 235 -12.18 -3.42 8.73
C LYS A 235 -13.65 -3.85 8.73
N ASP A 236 -14.58 -2.92 8.63
CA ASP A 236 -16.03 -3.22 8.69
C ASP A 236 -16.54 -4.07 7.50
N LYS A 237 -15.74 -4.18 6.43
CA LYS A 237 -16.10 -4.98 5.23
C LYS A 237 -15.70 -6.45 5.32
N PHE A 238 -14.87 -6.83 6.28
CA PHE A 238 -14.18 -8.14 6.29
C PHE A 238 -14.45 -9.01 7.52
N GLU A 239 -15.25 -8.56 8.49
CA GLU A 239 -15.51 -9.28 9.76
C GLU A 239 -16.29 -10.61 9.63
N ALA A 240 -16.76 -10.97 8.43
CA ALA A 240 -17.56 -12.18 8.20
C ALA A 240 -16.98 -13.16 7.17
N ILE A 241 -15.66 -13.10 6.91
CA ILE A 241 -15.04 -13.99 5.91
C ILE A 241 -14.57 -15.25 6.61
N GLU A 242 -15.16 -16.40 6.26
CA GLU A 242 -14.69 -17.72 6.70
C GLU A 242 -13.29 -18.00 6.13
N ASN A 243 -12.42 -18.58 6.95
CA ASN A 243 -11.08 -18.97 6.51
C ASN A 243 -11.15 -19.99 5.38
N ASP A 244 -10.46 -19.72 4.27
CA ASP A 244 -10.32 -20.64 3.16
C ASP A 244 -9.13 -21.60 3.40
N SER A 245 -9.33 -22.87 3.06
CA SER A 245 -8.29 -23.90 3.12
C SER A 245 -7.78 -24.26 1.72
N SER A 246 -6.54 -24.72 1.65
CA SER A 246 -5.95 -25.21 0.39
C SER A 246 -6.74 -26.35 -0.18
N LYS A 247 -7.08 -26.26 -1.47
CA LYS A 247 -7.77 -27.34 -2.19
C LYS A 247 -6.76 -28.33 -2.75
N VAL A 248 -7.18 -29.55 -2.93
CA VAL A 248 -6.35 -30.58 -3.60
C VAL A 248 -6.18 -30.19 -5.07
N LEU A 249 -4.95 -30.07 -5.50
CA LEU A 249 -4.61 -29.78 -6.89
C LEU A 249 -4.78 -31.05 -7.75
N ASN A 250 -5.24 -30.88 -8.98
CA ASN A 250 -5.16 -31.95 -9.97
C ASN A 250 -3.73 -32.05 -10.52
N SER A 251 -3.43 -33.10 -11.29
CA SER A 251 -2.06 -33.37 -11.79
C SER A 251 -1.45 -32.26 -12.63
N GLU A 252 -2.26 -31.52 -13.42
CA GLU A 252 -1.76 -30.39 -14.22
C GLU A 252 -1.46 -29.16 -13.33
N GLN A 253 -2.34 -28.88 -12.37
CA GLN A 253 -2.16 -27.81 -11.39
C GLN A 253 -0.96 -28.08 -10.48
N GLU A 254 -0.80 -29.33 -10.02
CA GLU A 254 0.34 -29.74 -9.18
C GLU A 254 1.66 -29.60 -9.94
N SER A 255 1.72 -30.07 -11.19
CA SER A 255 2.91 -29.91 -12.05
C SER A 255 3.25 -28.44 -12.29
N ALA A 256 2.24 -27.58 -12.51
CA ALA A 256 2.44 -26.14 -12.66
C ALA A 256 2.96 -25.51 -11.35
N TYR A 257 2.35 -25.86 -10.22
CA TYR A 257 2.77 -25.42 -8.90
C TYR A 257 4.23 -25.79 -8.61
N GLU A 258 4.60 -27.07 -8.80
CA GLU A 258 5.97 -27.54 -8.54
C GLU A 258 7.02 -26.79 -9.37
N LYS A 259 6.73 -26.55 -10.65
CA LYS A 259 7.64 -25.81 -11.53
C LYS A 259 7.78 -24.34 -11.08
N ILE A 260 6.68 -23.68 -10.73
CA ILE A 260 6.71 -22.28 -10.28
C ILE A 260 7.51 -22.14 -8.98
N ILE A 261 7.32 -23.03 -8.01
CA ILE A 261 8.03 -22.96 -6.71
C ILE A 261 9.51 -23.36 -6.84
N ALA A 262 9.85 -24.22 -7.81
CA ALA A 262 11.24 -24.55 -8.08
C ALA A 262 12.05 -23.35 -8.57
N SER A 263 11.36 -22.27 -8.93
CA SER A 263 11.90 -21.04 -9.49
C SER A 263 12.62 -21.25 -10.82
N SER A 264 12.55 -20.25 -11.67
CA SER A 264 13.22 -20.26 -12.98
C SER A 264 13.73 -18.86 -13.28
N ASP A 265 14.82 -18.75 -14.00
CA ASP A 265 15.29 -17.47 -14.56
C ASP A 265 14.33 -16.91 -15.62
N LYS A 266 13.38 -17.73 -16.07
CA LYS A 266 12.38 -17.38 -17.11
C LYS A 266 11.02 -17.14 -16.47
N PRO A 267 10.26 -16.15 -16.96
CA PRO A 267 8.85 -16.03 -16.62
C PRO A 267 8.05 -17.26 -17.06
N PHE A 268 7.03 -17.58 -16.28
CA PHE A 268 6.06 -18.61 -16.64
C PHE A 268 4.85 -18.01 -17.35
N LEU A 269 4.39 -18.65 -18.44
CA LEU A 269 3.10 -18.38 -19.05
C LEU A 269 2.14 -19.51 -18.66
N LEU A 270 1.26 -19.23 -17.69
CA LEU A 270 0.24 -20.19 -17.23
C LEU A 270 -1.02 -20.05 -18.09
N GLU A 271 -1.14 -20.83 -19.12
CA GLU A 271 -2.33 -20.90 -19.95
C GLU A 271 -3.30 -21.94 -19.39
N GLY A 272 -4.50 -21.50 -19.07
CA GLY A 272 -5.52 -22.40 -18.50
C GLY A 272 -6.92 -21.98 -18.91
N ILE A 273 -7.72 -22.94 -19.37
CA ILE A 273 -9.11 -22.68 -19.75
C ILE A 273 -9.90 -22.08 -18.58
N THR A 274 -11.01 -21.39 -18.89
CA THR A 274 -11.90 -20.85 -17.86
C THR A 274 -12.38 -21.98 -16.94
N GLY A 275 -12.20 -21.77 -15.63
CA GLY A 275 -12.52 -22.80 -14.62
C GLY A 275 -11.45 -23.88 -14.44
N SER A 276 -10.25 -23.74 -15.01
CA SER A 276 -9.13 -24.67 -14.78
C SER A 276 -8.52 -24.57 -13.39
N GLY A 277 -8.93 -23.56 -12.59
CA GLY A 277 -8.44 -23.38 -11.23
C GLY A 277 -7.11 -22.64 -11.12
N LYS A 278 -6.72 -21.82 -12.10
CA LYS A 278 -5.52 -20.94 -12.04
C LYS A 278 -5.38 -20.23 -10.68
N THR A 279 -6.48 -19.68 -10.18
CA THR A 279 -6.48 -18.95 -8.89
C THR A 279 -6.01 -19.80 -7.72
N GLU A 280 -6.35 -21.09 -7.68
CA GLU A 280 -5.89 -21.98 -6.60
C GLU A 280 -4.37 -22.23 -6.70
N VAL A 281 -3.85 -22.39 -7.92
CA VAL A 281 -2.40 -22.48 -8.15
C VAL A 281 -1.71 -21.21 -7.66
N TYR A 282 -2.26 -20.01 -7.94
CA TYR A 282 -1.72 -18.75 -7.45
C TYR A 282 -1.70 -18.68 -5.92
N LEU A 283 -2.83 -19.02 -5.26
CA LEU A 283 -2.93 -18.97 -3.82
C LEU A 283 -1.91 -19.89 -3.13
N GLN A 284 -1.77 -21.12 -3.62
CA GLN A 284 -0.81 -22.06 -3.02
C GLN A 284 0.64 -21.67 -3.31
N THR A 285 0.91 -21.12 -4.48
CA THR A 285 2.24 -20.61 -4.82
C THR A 285 2.62 -19.42 -3.95
N ILE A 286 1.68 -18.47 -3.76
CA ILE A 286 1.88 -17.32 -2.85
C ILE A 286 2.16 -17.82 -1.43
N ASP A 287 1.37 -18.78 -0.92
CA ASP A 287 1.57 -19.35 0.41
C ASP A 287 2.97 -19.94 0.59
N HIS A 288 3.45 -20.68 -0.40
CA HIS A 288 4.81 -21.21 -0.41
C HIS A 288 5.87 -20.11 -0.24
N PHE A 289 5.80 -19.03 -1.03
CA PHE A 289 6.76 -17.92 -0.92
C PHE A 289 6.64 -17.18 0.42
N LEU A 290 5.45 -17.05 0.98
CA LEU A 290 5.25 -16.47 2.32
C LEU A 290 5.89 -17.31 3.42
N GLN A 291 5.82 -18.65 3.31
CA GLN A 291 6.48 -19.56 4.25
C GLN A 291 8.00 -19.45 4.18
N MET A 292 8.55 -19.05 3.03
CA MET A 292 9.98 -18.72 2.88
C MET A 292 10.35 -17.32 3.38
N GLY A 293 9.42 -16.57 3.98
CA GLY A 293 9.62 -15.20 4.43
C GLY A 293 9.70 -14.18 3.30
N LYS A 294 9.18 -14.51 2.11
CA LYS A 294 9.12 -13.62 0.95
C LYS A 294 7.73 -12.98 0.84
N THR A 295 7.62 -11.96 0.00
CA THR A 295 6.38 -11.24 -0.29
C THR A 295 5.87 -11.53 -1.71
N ALA A 296 4.61 -11.21 -1.96
CA ALA A 296 3.96 -11.47 -3.23
C ALA A 296 3.18 -10.25 -3.76
N ILE A 297 3.19 -10.07 -5.07
CA ILE A 297 2.32 -9.11 -5.77
C ILE A 297 1.44 -9.89 -6.74
N MET A 298 0.11 -9.69 -6.62
CA MET A 298 -0.89 -10.24 -7.52
C MET A 298 -1.61 -9.12 -8.23
N LEU A 299 -1.47 -9.03 -9.54
CA LEU A 299 -2.20 -8.10 -10.38
C LEU A 299 -3.44 -8.78 -10.96
N VAL A 300 -4.56 -8.10 -10.86
CA VAL A 300 -5.85 -8.52 -11.40
C VAL A 300 -6.40 -7.35 -12.24
N PRO A 301 -7.04 -7.60 -13.39
CA PRO A 301 -7.71 -6.53 -14.13
C PRO A 301 -8.72 -5.81 -13.24
N GLU A 302 -8.85 -4.49 -13.40
CA GLU A 302 -9.71 -3.69 -12.54
C GLU A 302 -11.17 -4.17 -12.54
N ILE A 303 -11.66 -4.61 -13.71
CA ILE A 303 -13.01 -5.19 -13.87
C ILE A 303 -13.18 -6.54 -13.16
N SER A 304 -12.08 -7.26 -12.96
CA SER A 304 -12.05 -8.57 -12.28
C SER A 304 -11.77 -8.46 -10.78
N LEU A 305 -11.36 -7.28 -10.29
CA LEU A 305 -11.08 -7.03 -8.89
C LEU A 305 -12.38 -6.87 -8.09
N THR A 306 -13.18 -7.92 -8.09
CA THR A 306 -14.46 -7.99 -7.39
C THR A 306 -14.29 -8.32 -5.91
N PRO A 307 -15.29 -8.02 -5.06
CA PRO A 307 -15.29 -8.47 -3.67
C PRO A 307 -15.04 -9.98 -3.52
N GLN A 308 -15.54 -10.78 -4.45
CA GLN A 308 -15.35 -12.23 -4.43
C GLN A 308 -13.88 -12.65 -4.54
N ILE A 309 -13.12 -12.00 -5.43
CA ILE A 309 -11.68 -12.29 -5.58
C ILE A 309 -10.91 -11.77 -4.38
N THR A 310 -11.14 -10.53 -3.97
CA THR A 310 -10.45 -9.95 -2.81
C THR A 310 -10.72 -10.74 -1.54
N ASN A 311 -11.96 -11.18 -1.32
CA ASN A 311 -12.34 -12.02 -0.18
C ASN A 311 -11.62 -13.37 -0.18
N ARG A 312 -11.35 -13.98 -1.33
CA ARG A 312 -10.56 -15.24 -1.39
C ARG A 312 -9.14 -15.04 -0.87
N PHE A 313 -8.48 -13.94 -1.24
CA PHE A 313 -7.14 -13.64 -0.74
C PHE A 313 -7.15 -13.33 0.76
N ILE A 314 -8.13 -12.56 1.23
CA ILE A 314 -8.29 -12.25 2.65
C ILE A 314 -8.64 -13.50 3.45
N ALA A 315 -9.53 -14.37 2.94
CA ALA A 315 -9.85 -15.65 3.58
C ALA A 315 -8.64 -16.57 3.74
N ARG A 316 -7.70 -16.52 2.77
CA ARG A 316 -6.50 -17.35 2.78
C ARG A 316 -5.35 -16.77 3.61
N PHE A 317 -5.13 -15.45 3.55
CA PHE A 317 -3.94 -14.82 4.11
C PHE A 317 -4.23 -13.80 5.23
N GLY A 318 -5.50 -13.52 5.51
CA GLY A 318 -5.92 -12.65 6.61
C GLY A 318 -5.37 -11.23 6.50
N ASP A 319 -4.89 -10.72 7.61
CA ASP A 319 -4.35 -9.35 7.73
C ASP A 319 -3.07 -9.10 6.95
N LYS A 320 -2.43 -10.16 6.41
CA LYS A 320 -1.24 -10.02 5.56
C LYS A 320 -1.55 -9.48 4.16
N VAL A 321 -2.82 -9.33 3.79
CA VAL A 321 -3.24 -8.83 2.47
C VAL A 321 -3.44 -7.32 2.48
N ALA A 322 -2.87 -6.63 1.51
CA ALA A 322 -3.21 -5.25 1.14
C ALA A 322 -3.93 -5.25 -0.21
N ILE A 323 -5.01 -4.45 -0.31
CA ILE A 323 -5.81 -4.34 -1.54
C ILE A 323 -5.61 -2.96 -2.14
N MET A 324 -5.18 -2.88 -3.42
CA MET A 324 -4.91 -1.63 -4.11
C MET A 324 -5.71 -1.51 -5.41
N HIS A 325 -6.67 -0.58 -5.46
CA HIS A 325 -7.47 -0.30 -6.67
C HIS A 325 -7.90 1.17 -6.77
N SER A 326 -8.39 1.57 -7.95
CA SER A 326 -8.78 2.96 -8.23
C SER A 326 -9.96 3.45 -7.37
N GLY A 327 -10.88 2.56 -6.99
CA GLY A 327 -12.05 2.88 -6.18
C GLY A 327 -11.78 3.19 -4.70
N LEU A 328 -10.53 3.01 -4.24
CA LEU A 328 -10.13 3.47 -2.90
C LEU A 328 -9.98 4.99 -2.89
N SER A 329 -10.42 5.63 -1.81
CA SER A 329 -10.11 7.04 -1.54
C SER A 329 -8.60 7.25 -1.36
N ASP A 330 -8.12 8.47 -1.49
CA ASP A 330 -6.69 8.76 -1.30
C ASP A 330 -6.20 8.40 0.10
N GLY A 331 -7.06 8.54 1.13
CA GLY A 331 -6.76 8.10 2.49
C GLY A 331 -6.62 6.58 2.60
N GLU A 332 -7.54 5.81 2.01
CA GLU A 332 -7.47 4.34 1.99
C GLU A 332 -6.23 3.85 1.23
N LYS A 333 -5.92 4.46 0.06
CA LYS A 333 -4.69 4.15 -0.69
C LYS A 333 -3.43 4.38 0.13
N TYR A 334 -3.43 5.46 0.91
CA TYR A 334 -2.31 5.79 1.79
C TYR A 334 -2.20 4.80 2.96
N ASP A 335 -3.31 4.37 3.56
CA ASP A 335 -3.32 3.38 4.63
C ASP A 335 -2.83 2.02 4.14
N GLU A 336 -3.27 1.57 2.97
CA GLU A 336 -2.76 0.33 2.35
C GLU A 336 -1.26 0.45 2.01
N TRP A 337 -0.82 1.59 1.47
CA TRP A 337 0.59 1.84 1.21
C TRP A 337 1.44 1.77 2.49
N ARG A 338 0.97 2.37 3.60
CA ARG A 338 1.64 2.27 4.90
C ARG A 338 1.71 0.84 5.42
N LYS A 339 0.61 0.09 5.28
CA LYS A 339 0.52 -1.32 5.66
C LYS A 339 1.55 -2.16 4.92
N ILE A 340 1.73 -1.89 3.62
CA ILE A 340 2.74 -2.54 2.78
C ILE A 340 4.15 -2.12 3.23
N LYS A 341 4.42 -0.83 3.32
CA LYS A 341 5.74 -0.28 3.66
C LYS A 341 6.22 -0.72 5.05
N SER A 342 5.31 -0.88 6.01
CA SER A 342 5.64 -1.37 7.35
C SER A 342 5.86 -2.89 7.43
N GLY A 343 5.74 -3.63 6.32
CA GLY A 343 5.85 -5.09 6.29
C GLY A 343 4.67 -5.84 6.91
N LYS A 344 3.62 -5.14 7.34
CA LYS A 344 2.39 -5.77 7.88
C LYS A 344 1.65 -6.53 6.78
N ALA A 345 1.60 -5.97 5.57
CA ALA A 345 1.11 -6.69 4.41
C ALA A 345 2.28 -7.36 3.68
N GLN A 346 2.13 -8.65 3.43
CA GLN A 346 3.08 -9.48 2.70
C GLN A 346 2.54 -9.90 1.32
N VAL A 347 1.24 -9.77 1.09
CA VAL A 347 0.57 -10.04 -0.18
C VAL A 347 -0.14 -8.76 -0.62
N VAL A 348 0.21 -8.26 -1.78
CA VAL A 348 -0.46 -7.10 -2.39
C VAL A 348 -1.30 -7.60 -3.56
N VAL A 349 -2.61 -7.37 -3.47
CA VAL A 349 -3.55 -7.69 -4.55
C VAL A 349 -4.10 -6.38 -5.10
N GLY A 350 -4.04 -6.19 -6.40
CA GLY A 350 -4.55 -4.95 -6.94
C GLY A 350 -4.56 -4.84 -8.45
N ALA A 351 -5.02 -3.68 -8.93
CA ALA A 351 -4.97 -3.34 -10.34
C ALA A 351 -3.56 -2.94 -10.78
N ARG A 352 -3.40 -2.51 -12.01
CA ARG A 352 -2.13 -2.13 -12.65
C ARG A 352 -1.15 -1.39 -11.73
N SER A 353 -1.59 -0.39 -10.97
CA SER A 353 -0.72 0.44 -10.13
C SER A 353 -0.13 -0.30 -8.92
N ALA A 354 -0.72 -1.42 -8.51
CA ALA A 354 -0.20 -2.26 -7.43
C ALA A 354 1.20 -2.83 -7.75
N ILE A 355 1.60 -2.83 -9.03
CA ILE A 355 2.95 -3.22 -9.44
C ILE A 355 4.04 -2.34 -8.80
N PHE A 356 3.73 -1.15 -8.32
CA PHE A 356 4.66 -0.25 -7.65
C PHE A 356 4.66 -0.38 -6.12
N ALA A 357 3.94 -1.34 -5.57
CA ALA A 357 3.91 -1.57 -4.13
C ALA A 357 5.32 -1.72 -3.54
N THR A 358 5.59 -1.02 -2.44
CA THR A 358 6.89 -0.97 -1.75
C THR A 358 7.08 -2.20 -0.87
N VAL A 359 7.03 -3.39 -1.45
CA VAL A 359 7.27 -4.65 -0.74
C VAL A 359 8.76 -4.94 -0.64
N GLU A 360 9.19 -5.41 0.49
CA GLU A 360 10.54 -5.93 0.69
C GLU A 360 10.57 -7.44 0.40
N ASN A 361 11.76 -7.95 0.03
CA ASN A 361 12.00 -9.38 -0.18
C ASN A 361 10.98 -10.06 -1.12
N LEU A 362 10.71 -9.42 -2.26
CA LEU A 362 9.74 -9.90 -3.24
C LEU A 362 10.13 -11.28 -3.79
N GLY A 363 9.24 -12.27 -3.65
CA GLY A 363 9.46 -13.64 -4.10
C GLY A 363 8.72 -14.00 -5.36
N ILE A 364 7.54 -13.45 -5.56
CA ILE A 364 6.70 -13.76 -6.71
C ILE A 364 5.86 -12.57 -7.14
N ILE A 365 5.72 -12.42 -8.46
CA ILE A 365 4.76 -11.52 -9.11
C ILE A 365 3.85 -12.38 -9.97
N ILE A 366 2.55 -12.21 -9.85
CA ILE A 366 1.54 -12.87 -10.66
C ILE A 366 0.71 -11.80 -11.37
N ILE A 367 0.49 -11.97 -12.67
CA ILE A 367 -0.41 -11.13 -13.47
C ILE A 367 -1.49 -12.03 -14.03
N ASP A 368 -2.71 -11.94 -13.50
CA ASP A 368 -3.85 -12.69 -14.05
C ASP A 368 -4.46 -11.96 -15.23
N GLU A 369 -5.02 -12.73 -16.17
CA GLU A 369 -5.55 -12.25 -17.46
C GLU A 369 -4.58 -11.25 -18.12
N GLU A 370 -3.31 -11.70 -18.33
CA GLU A 370 -2.19 -10.85 -18.78
C GLU A 370 -2.45 -10.15 -20.13
N HIS A 371 -3.40 -10.67 -20.91
CA HIS A 371 -3.81 -10.12 -22.20
C HIS A 371 -4.65 -8.83 -22.10
N GLU A 372 -5.12 -8.49 -20.89
CA GLU A 372 -6.00 -7.34 -20.67
C GLU A 372 -5.29 -6.01 -20.94
N THR A 373 -5.90 -5.19 -21.78
CA THR A 373 -5.36 -3.89 -22.20
C THR A 373 -5.26 -2.88 -21.03
N SER A 374 -6.02 -3.09 -19.96
CA SER A 374 -6.00 -2.26 -18.75
C SER A 374 -4.66 -2.23 -18.02
N TYR A 375 -3.77 -3.19 -18.31
CA TYR A 375 -2.39 -3.18 -17.80
C TYR A 375 -1.47 -2.16 -18.48
N LYS A 376 -1.88 -1.57 -19.60
CA LYS A 376 -1.22 -0.43 -20.24
C LYS A 376 -1.77 0.87 -19.68
N GLN A 377 -0.90 1.80 -19.30
CA GLN A 377 -1.31 3.15 -18.89
C GLN A 377 -1.40 4.08 -20.11
N ASP A 378 -2.54 4.78 -20.25
CA ASP A 378 -2.78 5.68 -21.38
C ASP A 378 -2.15 7.07 -21.19
N SER A 379 -2.03 7.51 -19.93
CA SER A 379 -1.40 8.79 -19.57
C SER A 379 0.09 8.60 -19.22
N SER A 380 0.85 9.69 -19.27
CA SER A 380 2.28 9.65 -18.89
C SER A 380 2.47 9.39 -17.39
N PRO A 381 3.41 8.50 -17.04
CA PRO A 381 4.23 7.61 -17.86
C PRO A 381 3.42 6.44 -18.44
N ARG A 382 3.54 6.20 -19.76
CA ARG A 382 2.75 5.17 -20.48
C ARG A 382 3.36 3.78 -20.36
N TYR A 383 3.55 3.30 -19.15
CA TYR A 383 4.11 1.98 -18.88
C TYR A 383 3.10 0.85 -19.09
N HIS A 384 3.60 -0.36 -19.29
CA HIS A 384 2.83 -1.60 -19.20
C HIS A 384 3.23 -2.36 -17.94
N ALA A 385 2.26 -2.84 -17.15
CA ALA A 385 2.54 -3.51 -15.87
C ALA A 385 3.42 -4.76 -16.04
N ARG A 386 3.28 -5.50 -17.16
CA ARG A 386 4.11 -6.68 -17.48
C ARG A 386 5.59 -6.28 -17.60
N ASP A 387 5.89 -5.18 -18.26
CA ASP A 387 7.29 -4.73 -18.45
C ASP A 387 7.90 -4.33 -17.11
N ILE A 388 7.13 -3.65 -16.26
CA ILE A 388 7.55 -3.32 -14.89
C ILE A 388 7.74 -4.58 -14.06
N ALA A 389 6.85 -5.57 -14.19
CA ALA A 389 6.97 -6.84 -13.49
C ALA A 389 8.25 -7.60 -13.87
N LEU A 390 8.61 -7.60 -15.16
CA LEU A 390 9.88 -8.18 -15.64
C LEU A 390 11.10 -7.51 -15.02
N LEU A 391 11.11 -6.17 -14.95
CA LEU A 391 12.18 -5.40 -14.33
C LEU A 391 12.29 -5.71 -12.83
N ARG A 392 11.17 -5.70 -12.11
CA ARG A 392 11.12 -5.98 -10.68
C ARG A 392 11.50 -7.44 -10.37
N ALA A 393 11.00 -8.40 -11.17
CA ALA A 393 11.37 -9.80 -11.03
C ALA A 393 12.89 -9.99 -11.17
N LYS A 394 13.51 -9.33 -12.15
CA LYS A 394 14.96 -9.34 -12.34
C LYS A 394 15.71 -8.71 -11.16
N TRP A 395 15.24 -7.59 -10.64
CA TRP A 395 15.87 -6.91 -9.48
C TRP A 395 15.91 -7.79 -8.24
N HIS A 396 14.79 -8.45 -7.94
CA HIS A 396 14.65 -9.27 -6.72
C HIS A 396 15.04 -10.74 -6.89
N GLY A 397 15.30 -11.20 -8.11
CA GLY A 397 15.37 -12.64 -8.41
C GLY A 397 14.03 -13.34 -8.10
N ALA A 398 12.91 -12.63 -8.34
CA ALA A 398 11.57 -13.11 -8.05
C ALA A 398 10.99 -13.89 -9.24
N THR A 399 10.14 -14.86 -8.95
CA THR A 399 9.39 -15.60 -9.97
C THR A 399 8.29 -14.73 -10.58
N LEU A 400 8.15 -14.72 -11.90
CA LEU A 400 7.06 -14.03 -12.60
C LEU A 400 6.14 -15.05 -13.27
N VAL A 401 4.84 -14.96 -12.98
CA VAL A 401 3.80 -15.79 -13.59
C VAL A 401 2.80 -14.90 -14.32
N LEU A 402 2.62 -15.16 -15.61
CA LEU A 402 1.64 -14.51 -16.48
C LEU A 402 0.51 -15.51 -16.73
N GLY A 403 -0.68 -15.27 -16.20
CA GLY A 403 -1.82 -16.16 -16.32
C GLY A 403 -2.84 -15.66 -17.34
N SER A 404 -3.37 -16.54 -18.17
CA SER A 404 -4.45 -16.21 -19.09
C SER A 404 -5.19 -17.48 -19.57
N ALA A 405 -6.46 -17.30 -19.95
CA ALA A 405 -7.18 -18.30 -20.74
C ALA A 405 -6.91 -18.12 -22.26
N THR A 406 -6.59 -16.91 -22.66
CA THR A 406 -6.35 -16.47 -24.04
C THR A 406 -5.11 -15.60 -24.09
N PRO A 407 -3.89 -16.17 -23.99
CA PRO A 407 -2.65 -15.40 -23.94
C PRO A 407 -2.51 -14.40 -25.10
N SER A 408 -1.89 -13.26 -24.83
CA SER A 408 -1.55 -12.27 -25.85
C SER A 408 -0.58 -12.85 -26.88
N LEU A 409 -0.59 -12.30 -28.09
CA LEU A 409 0.32 -12.75 -29.16
C LEU A 409 1.78 -12.55 -28.75
N GLU A 410 2.09 -11.48 -28.03
CA GLU A 410 3.42 -11.16 -27.52
C GLU A 410 3.91 -12.19 -26.50
N SER A 411 3.03 -12.63 -25.59
CA SER A 411 3.35 -13.67 -24.61
C SER A 411 3.51 -15.03 -25.28
N ARG A 412 2.70 -15.32 -26.28
CA ARG A 412 2.82 -16.55 -27.08
C ARG A 412 4.11 -16.59 -27.91
N GLU A 413 4.47 -15.46 -28.52
CA GLU A 413 5.75 -15.37 -29.22
C GLU A 413 6.93 -15.56 -28.27
N SER A 414 6.86 -14.98 -27.07
CA SER A 414 7.90 -15.12 -26.05
C SER A 414 8.07 -16.58 -25.60
N ASP A 415 6.97 -17.34 -25.47
CA ASP A 415 6.98 -18.77 -25.22
C ASP A 415 7.64 -19.54 -26.42
N MET A 416 7.18 -19.29 -27.65
CA MET A 416 7.73 -19.95 -28.85
C MET A 416 9.22 -19.68 -29.01
N ARG A 417 9.74 -18.54 -28.57
CA ARG A 417 11.17 -18.21 -28.57
C ARG A 417 11.92 -18.79 -27.37
N GLY A 418 11.23 -19.44 -26.45
CA GLY A 418 11.82 -19.97 -25.21
C GLY A 418 12.25 -18.90 -24.21
N VAL A 419 11.70 -17.68 -24.33
CA VAL A 419 11.87 -16.60 -23.34
C VAL A 419 11.00 -16.84 -22.12
N TYR A 420 9.77 -17.34 -22.34
CA TYR A 420 8.86 -17.79 -21.29
C TYR A 420 8.81 -19.32 -21.25
N GLU A 421 8.41 -19.89 -20.11
CA GLU A 421 8.10 -21.31 -19.99
C GLU A 421 6.59 -21.51 -19.91
N LEU A 422 6.05 -22.28 -20.86
CA LEU A 422 4.60 -22.54 -20.93
C LEU A 422 4.19 -23.63 -19.94
N LEU A 423 3.15 -23.30 -19.14
CA LEU A 423 2.44 -24.22 -18.26
C LEU A 423 0.98 -24.31 -18.72
N LEU A 424 0.48 -25.53 -18.96
CA LEU A 424 -0.86 -25.75 -19.50
C LEU A 424 -1.79 -26.37 -18.48
N LEU A 425 -2.99 -25.78 -18.32
CA LEU A 425 -4.10 -26.32 -17.55
C LEU A 425 -5.29 -26.56 -18.49
N THR A 426 -5.36 -27.74 -19.07
CA THR A 426 -6.37 -28.10 -20.08
C THR A 426 -7.65 -28.64 -19.47
N LYS A 427 -7.62 -29.08 -18.20
CA LYS A 427 -8.73 -29.66 -17.47
C LYS A 427 -9.42 -28.65 -16.59
N ARG A 428 -10.73 -28.74 -16.44
CA ARG A 428 -11.47 -27.97 -15.45
C ARG A 428 -11.23 -28.51 -14.05
N ALA A 429 -11.17 -27.61 -13.06
CA ALA A 429 -11.05 -27.98 -11.66
C ALA A 429 -12.31 -28.72 -11.15
N ASN A 430 -13.49 -28.43 -11.72
CA ASN A 430 -14.71 -29.15 -11.47
C ASN A 430 -15.05 -30.00 -12.72
N GLU A 431 -14.80 -31.30 -12.64
CA GLU A 431 -15.07 -32.27 -13.74
C GLU A 431 -16.56 -32.37 -14.09
N ALA A 432 -17.46 -32.05 -13.16
CA ALA A 432 -18.89 -32.06 -13.40
C ALA A 432 -19.41 -30.83 -14.18
N ALA A 433 -18.56 -29.84 -14.45
CA ALA A 433 -18.94 -28.64 -15.20
C ALA A 433 -19.06 -28.93 -16.69
N ILE A 434 -20.28 -28.91 -17.22
CA ILE A 434 -20.58 -29.10 -18.63
C ILE A 434 -20.49 -27.77 -19.38
N LEU A 435 -19.95 -27.79 -20.61
CA LEU A 435 -19.97 -26.63 -21.49
C LEU A 435 -21.40 -26.29 -21.90
N PRO A 436 -21.78 -25.00 -21.98
CA PRO A 436 -23.08 -24.62 -22.52
C PRO A 436 -23.18 -25.03 -24.00
N GLU A 437 -24.38 -25.42 -24.41
CA GLU A 437 -24.66 -25.64 -25.84
C GLU A 437 -24.68 -24.28 -26.57
N ILE A 438 -23.85 -24.14 -27.59
CA ILE A 438 -23.80 -22.90 -28.39
C ILE A 438 -24.68 -23.08 -29.63
N LYS A 439 -25.71 -22.24 -29.77
CA LYS A 439 -26.57 -22.17 -30.98
C LYS A 439 -26.32 -20.86 -31.71
N ILE A 440 -25.96 -20.97 -32.98
CA ILE A 440 -25.83 -19.81 -33.86
C ILE A 440 -27.22 -19.52 -34.44
N ILE A 441 -27.76 -18.33 -34.16
CA ILE A 441 -29.03 -17.87 -34.67
C ILE A 441 -28.77 -16.82 -35.75
N ASP A 442 -29.31 -17.02 -36.96
CA ASP A 442 -29.28 -16.02 -38.02
C ASP A 442 -30.35 -14.96 -37.74
N MET A 443 -29.93 -13.75 -37.42
CA MET A 443 -30.84 -12.63 -37.09
C MET A 443 -31.43 -11.93 -38.31
N ARG A 444 -31.15 -12.42 -39.52
CA ARG A 444 -31.63 -11.86 -40.78
C ARG A 444 -32.96 -12.47 -41.26
N SER A 445 -33.52 -13.43 -40.56
CA SER A 445 -34.81 -14.08 -40.88
C SER A 445 -35.97 -13.53 -40.05
#